data_bcdb550c575b201be3825914703ace2e
#
_entry.id   bcdb550c575b201be3825914703ace2e
#
_cell.length_a   1.000
_cell.length_b   1.000
_cell.length_c   1.000
_cell.angle_alpha   90.00
_cell.angle_beta   90.00
_cell.angle_gamma   90.00
#
_symmetry.space_group_name_H-M   'P 1'
#
loop_
_entity.id
_entity.type
_entity.pdbx_description
1 polymer ?
#
loop_
_entity_poly.entity_id
_entity_poly.type
_entity_poly.pdbx_seq_one_letter_code
_entity_poly.pdbx_strand_id
1 'polypeptide(L)'
;LFAGLWYADTHLVPPAAITSTPRPLPTRTPEPTPSPAAGSGPRAVVLLLDGAQAGRVNGYVADGTMPTLARLKAQGAMAQYALSVDPSLSAAADASLATGAYPAATGVVAGRFHRPGDDLNRAIDASSELEIGAETVWRTAMREARRTAAVCWPGTNLDSPATLADYTVTSGDVDAASAQHEVTLGEAQAWRAAPRSFSPLREGTFTITGNVPLATLYVLALDTTDNDTVDYDTVILSRSREAGAQSLRLRQGETAPFLVDEHIVSGAHLTLTHTGADTVTIFQSRVCYNRAQPSELVRQINKRFGFIPAGADAAALENGWITPEQFVAAVEMQSGWISDVTAFVLETYKPEVLFAAQSAADELQHEFLLVDPRQPGHSAELAAEYDGYVRRGYALADAAAGEVAGALDLSRGTLFVVSGHGMAPVHSQVYANSILGQAGLLAYVGGSGPQVNAARSKAVAYAAGGAAHIFINLSGREPGGIVASEDLPVVQDAIVAAFEQVTDEAGQPVFSRVLRHGDLARLGLDAANAGDVFVQAAPGYAVSDERQATIFGPAPYYGEHGFAADLPEMHGIFLAAGRGIRAEPALGPVHIVDLAPTLDRLLGLKSPTPRAGRALEEVLLP
;
A
#
# COMPACT_ATOMS: atom_id res chain seq x y z
N LEU A 1 -1.07 1.94 0.13
CA LEU A 1 -0.51 0.72 0.77
C LEU A 1 -0.77 -0.56 -0.03
N PHE A 2 -1.72 -0.55 -0.93
CA PHE A 2 -2.08 -1.71 -1.75
C PHE A 2 -1.65 -1.58 -3.21
N ALA A 3 -1.26 -0.43 -3.70
CA ALA A 3 -0.89 -0.25 -5.09
C ALA A 3 0.51 -0.79 -5.44
N GLY A 4 1.48 -0.72 -4.54
CA GLY A 4 2.84 -1.21 -4.80
C GLY A 4 3.01 -2.73 -4.86
N LEU A 5 2.01 -3.51 -4.47
CA LEU A 5 2.08 -4.98 -4.42
C LEU A 5 1.38 -5.70 -5.59
N TRP A 6 0.70 -4.97 -6.49
CA TRP A 6 -0.15 -5.58 -7.54
C TRP A 6 0.47 -5.63 -8.92
N TYR A 7 1.73 -5.30 -9.07
CA TYR A 7 2.38 -5.18 -10.40
C TYR A 7 2.74 -6.51 -11.08
N ALA A 8 2.48 -7.66 -10.47
CA ALA A 8 2.99 -8.94 -10.98
C ALA A 8 1.97 -9.85 -11.69
N ASP A 9 0.67 -9.51 -11.82
CA ASP A 9 -0.29 -10.54 -12.22
C ASP A 9 -1.36 -10.12 -13.25
N THR A 10 -1.02 -9.37 -14.30
CA THR A 10 -1.96 -9.07 -15.41
C THR A 10 -1.93 -10.07 -16.57
N HIS A 11 -1.33 -11.25 -16.42
CA HIS A 11 -1.45 -12.32 -17.41
C HIS A 11 -2.36 -13.45 -16.89
N LEU A 12 -3.67 -13.23 -16.99
CA LEU A 12 -4.72 -14.18 -16.66
C LEU A 12 -4.68 -15.41 -17.56
N VAL A 13 -4.35 -16.55 -16.97
CA VAL A 13 -4.75 -17.86 -17.52
C VAL A 13 -6.19 -18.11 -17.04
N PRO A 14 -7.16 -18.45 -17.92
CA PRO A 14 -8.52 -18.69 -17.48
C PRO A 14 -8.59 -19.87 -16.51
N PRO A 15 -9.28 -19.74 -15.39
CA PRO A 15 -9.38 -20.83 -14.42
C PRO A 15 -10.20 -21.98 -14.99
N ALA A 16 -9.73 -23.22 -14.77
CA ALA A 16 -10.53 -24.42 -15.03
C ALA A 16 -11.81 -24.37 -14.18
N ALA A 17 -12.96 -24.65 -14.80
CA ALA A 17 -14.24 -24.62 -14.15
C ALA A 17 -14.27 -25.54 -12.91
N ILE A 18 -14.23 -24.94 -11.73
CA ILE A 18 -14.46 -25.62 -10.45
C ILE A 18 -15.96 -25.54 -10.17
N THR A 19 -16.65 -26.67 -10.26
CA THR A 19 -18.02 -26.79 -9.77
C THR A 19 -18.01 -26.72 -8.26
N SER A 20 -18.29 -25.55 -7.70
CA SER A 20 -18.46 -25.37 -6.26
C SER A 20 -19.86 -25.78 -5.83
N THR A 21 -19.96 -26.78 -4.97
CA THR A 21 -21.16 -27.04 -4.16
C THR A 21 -21.42 -25.85 -3.24
N PRO A 22 -22.66 -25.39 -3.09
CA PRO A 22 -22.97 -24.26 -2.22
C PRO A 22 -22.56 -24.56 -0.77
N ARG A 23 -21.65 -23.75 -0.23
CA ARG A 23 -21.30 -23.78 1.18
C ARG A 23 -22.48 -23.26 2.00
N PRO A 24 -22.90 -23.91 3.08
CA PRO A 24 -23.98 -23.40 3.93
C PRO A 24 -23.58 -22.03 4.50
N LEU A 25 -24.54 -21.10 4.48
CA LEU A 25 -24.39 -19.77 5.07
C LEU A 25 -23.93 -19.91 6.54
N PRO A 26 -22.93 -19.15 6.97
CA PRO A 26 -22.53 -19.18 8.36
C PRO A 26 -23.67 -18.72 9.25
N THR A 27 -23.95 -19.51 10.28
CA THR A 27 -24.87 -19.17 11.37
C THR A 27 -24.48 -17.82 11.96
N ARG A 28 -25.48 -16.97 12.18
CA ARG A 28 -25.40 -15.64 12.79
C ARG A 28 -24.28 -15.56 13.85
N THR A 29 -23.23 -14.79 13.58
CA THR A 29 -22.26 -14.40 14.58
C THR A 29 -22.99 -13.66 15.70
N PRO A 30 -22.71 -13.92 17.00
CA PRO A 30 -23.33 -13.17 18.08
C PRO A 30 -23.08 -11.69 17.90
N GLU A 31 -24.09 -10.86 18.12
CA GLU A 31 -23.94 -9.40 18.15
C GLU A 31 -22.81 -9.05 19.13
N PRO A 32 -21.88 -8.17 18.75
CA PRO A 32 -20.81 -7.78 19.65
C PRO A 32 -21.42 -7.17 20.92
N THR A 33 -20.96 -7.63 22.06
CA THR A 33 -21.30 -7.06 23.36
C THR A 33 -21.11 -5.54 23.32
N PRO A 34 -22.03 -4.73 23.86
CA PRO A 34 -21.90 -3.29 23.81
C PRO A 34 -20.54 -2.86 24.39
N SER A 35 -19.81 -2.06 23.59
CA SER A 35 -18.50 -1.55 23.97
C SER A 35 -18.54 -0.82 25.32
N PRO A 36 -17.54 -0.97 26.19
CA PRO A 36 -17.52 -0.30 27.49
C PRO A 36 -17.74 1.20 27.36
N ALA A 37 -18.32 1.82 28.40
CA ALA A 37 -18.51 3.27 28.45
C ALA A 37 -17.17 3.99 28.23
N ALA A 38 -17.20 5.16 27.56
CA ALA A 38 -15.98 5.93 27.28
C ALA A 38 -15.15 6.14 28.55
N GLY A 39 -13.96 5.53 28.60
CA GLY A 39 -13.05 5.69 29.70
C GLY A 39 -12.57 7.15 29.81
N SER A 40 -12.29 7.61 31.04
CA SER A 40 -11.61 8.89 31.32
C SER A 40 -10.08 8.76 31.20
N GLY A 41 -9.60 7.60 30.71
CA GLY A 41 -8.17 7.28 30.63
C GLY A 41 -7.40 8.06 29.55
N PRO A 42 -6.09 7.93 29.52
CA PRO A 42 -5.26 8.51 28.48
C PRO A 42 -5.62 7.91 27.11
N ARG A 43 -5.59 8.75 26.08
CA ARG A 43 -5.82 8.35 24.69
C ARG A 43 -4.54 8.45 23.91
N ALA A 44 -4.30 7.50 23.01
CA ALA A 44 -3.18 7.56 22.10
C ALA A 44 -3.63 7.25 20.66
N VAL A 45 -3.18 8.07 19.73
CA VAL A 45 -3.37 7.88 18.29
C VAL A 45 -2.01 7.71 17.65
N VAL A 46 -1.87 6.70 16.83
CA VAL A 46 -0.71 6.46 15.97
C VAL A 46 -1.14 6.74 14.53
N LEU A 47 -0.50 7.70 13.90
CA LEU A 47 -0.64 8.01 12.49
C LEU A 47 0.64 7.59 11.77
N LEU A 48 0.54 6.57 10.95
CA LEU A 48 1.59 6.17 10.02
C LEU A 48 1.57 7.11 8.82
N LEU A 49 2.70 7.70 8.50
CA LEU A 49 2.98 8.38 7.25
C LEU A 49 3.95 7.49 6.47
N ASP A 50 3.40 6.60 5.65
CA ASP A 50 4.19 5.61 4.93
C ASP A 50 5.22 6.26 4.00
N GLY A 51 6.42 5.68 3.92
CA GLY A 51 7.52 6.20 3.10
C GLY A 51 8.09 7.56 3.54
N ALA A 52 7.64 8.13 4.68
CA ALA A 52 8.11 9.44 5.14
C ALA A 52 9.56 9.37 5.64
N GLN A 53 10.50 9.71 4.76
CA GLN A 53 11.94 9.68 5.01
C GLN A 53 12.39 10.84 5.91
N ALA A 54 13.14 10.54 6.98
CA ALA A 54 13.52 11.49 8.02
C ALA A 54 14.25 12.75 7.48
N GLY A 55 15.18 12.58 6.53
CA GLY A 55 15.91 13.68 5.94
C GLY A 55 15.01 14.65 5.16
N ARG A 56 14.06 14.11 4.38
CA ARG A 56 13.07 14.92 3.62
C ARG A 56 12.10 15.63 4.56
N VAL A 57 11.57 14.92 5.57
CA VAL A 57 10.68 15.53 6.58
C VAL A 57 11.36 16.68 7.29
N ASN A 58 12.62 16.51 7.72
CA ASN A 58 13.37 17.60 8.36
C ASN A 58 13.57 18.80 7.42
N GLY A 59 13.85 18.56 6.14
CA GLY A 59 13.93 19.60 5.10
C GLY A 59 12.60 20.34 4.90
N TYR A 60 11.50 19.61 4.77
CA TYR A 60 10.16 20.15 4.54
C TYR A 60 9.55 20.83 5.77
N VAL A 61 9.94 20.41 6.96
CA VAL A 61 9.64 21.14 8.21
C VAL A 61 10.37 22.48 8.24
N ALA A 62 11.64 22.50 7.80
CA ALA A 62 12.46 23.71 7.82
C ALA A 62 12.03 24.74 6.75
N ASP A 63 11.60 24.28 5.56
CA ASP A 63 11.18 25.18 4.46
C ASP A 63 9.69 25.58 4.51
N GLY A 64 8.92 25.04 5.48
CA GLY A 64 7.52 25.37 5.69
C GLY A 64 6.52 24.54 4.88
N THR A 65 6.95 23.52 4.14
CA THR A 65 6.04 22.58 3.43
C THR A 65 5.22 21.75 4.42
N MET A 66 5.78 21.42 5.61
CA MET A 66 5.13 20.62 6.66
C MET A 66 4.91 21.44 7.96
N PRO A 67 4.01 22.45 7.94
CA PRO A 67 3.81 23.35 9.09
C PRO A 67 3.18 22.66 10.30
N THR A 68 2.37 21.61 10.10
CA THR A 68 1.77 20.85 11.20
C THR A 68 2.84 20.10 11.98
N LEU A 69 3.72 19.37 11.28
CA LEU A 69 4.82 18.65 11.92
C LEU A 69 5.79 19.60 12.60
N ALA A 70 6.05 20.78 11.99
CA ALA A 70 6.83 21.84 12.63
C ALA A 70 6.24 22.27 13.99
N ARG A 71 4.92 22.49 14.03
CA ARG A 71 4.19 22.85 15.26
C ARG A 71 4.20 21.70 16.28
N LEU A 72 3.92 20.46 15.82
CA LEU A 72 3.93 19.28 16.70
C LEU A 72 5.31 19.03 17.30
N LYS A 73 6.38 19.16 16.49
CA LYS A 73 7.77 19.08 16.93
C LYS A 73 8.10 20.11 18.02
N ALA A 74 7.63 21.36 17.87
CA ALA A 74 7.86 22.42 18.86
C ALA A 74 7.14 22.19 20.19
N GLN A 75 6.08 21.39 20.20
CA GLN A 75 5.24 21.10 21.38
C GLN A 75 5.47 19.69 21.97
N GLY A 76 6.29 18.87 21.31
CA GLY A 76 6.48 17.47 21.65
C GLY A 76 7.94 17.02 21.52
N ALA A 77 8.14 15.77 21.19
CA ALA A 77 9.43 15.16 20.97
C ALA A 77 9.51 14.60 19.55
N MET A 78 10.59 14.89 18.84
CA MET A 78 10.85 14.32 17.52
C MET A 78 12.25 13.71 17.48
N ALA A 79 12.35 12.44 17.12
CA ALA A 79 13.63 11.77 16.97
C ALA A 79 14.40 12.32 15.76
N GLN A 80 15.72 12.24 15.83
CA GLN A 80 16.57 12.55 14.70
C GLN A 80 16.17 11.70 13.49
N TYR A 81 15.93 10.43 13.72
CA TYR A 81 15.34 9.46 12.78
C TYR A 81 14.84 8.23 13.56
N ALA A 82 14.03 7.41 12.89
CA ALA A 82 13.64 6.09 13.37
C ALA A 82 14.27 5.01 12.46
N LEU A 83 15.04 4.10 13.06
CA LEU A 83 15.61 2.95 12.37
C LEU A 83 14.51 1.93 12.09
N SER A 84 14.42 1.49 10.85
CA SER A 84 13.51 0.44 10.41
C SER A 84 13.96 -0.95 10.87
N VAL A 85 13.21 -1.97 10.49
CA VAL A 85 13.61 -3.40 10.52
C VAL A 85 14.17 -3.81 9.16
N ASP A 86 14.89 -4.93 9.11
CA ASP A 86 15.32 -5.54 7.84
C ASP A 86 14.35 -6.66 7.42
N PRO A 87 13.96 -6.67 6.13
CA PRO A 87 14.09 -5.59 5.17
C PRO A 87 13.17 -4.42 5.52
N SER A 88 13.56 -3.19 5.14
CA SER A 88 12.77 -1.97 5.38
C SER A 88 11.56 -1.87 4.42
N LEU A 89 10.71 -2.89 4.46
CA LEU A 89 9.49 -3.03 3.68
C LEU A 89 8.27 -2.65 4.52
N SER A 90 7.26 -1.99 3.92
CA SER A 90 6.04 -1.54 4.61
C SER A 90 5.41 -2.65 5.45
N ALA A 91 5.16 -3.84 4.88
CA ALA A 91 4.50 -4.92 5.63
C ALA A 91 5.27 -5.35 6.88
N ALA A 92 6.60 -5.51 6.79
CA ALA A 92 7.46 -5.89 7.91
C ALA A 92 7.58 -4.78 8.96
N ALA A 93 7.74 -3.54 8.50
CA ALA A 93 7.88 -2.36 9.37
C ALA A 93 6.58 -2.04 10.10
N ASP A 94 5.43 -2.09 9.42
CA ASP A 94 4.11 -1.78 10.00
C ASP A 94 3.68 -2.81 11.03
N ALA A 95 3.96 -4.10 10.76
CA ALA A 95 3.79 -5.16 11.75
C ALA A 95 4.68 -4.93 12.98
N SER A 96 5.92 -4.47 12.76
CA SER A 96 6.88 -4.17 13.83
C SER A 96 6.48 -2.92 14.64
N LEU A 97 5.99 -1.86 13.99
CA LEU A 97 5.40 -0.68 14.67
C LEU A 97 4.21 -1.08 15.57
N ALA A 98 3.31 -1.91 15.03
CA ALA A 98 2.08 -2.32 15.72
C ALA A 98 2.34 -3.24 16.91
N THR A 99 3.46 -4.00 16.90
CA THR A 99 3.74 -5.06 17.89
C THR A 99 4.94 -4.77 18.78
N GLY A 100 5.86 -3.90 18.37
CA GLY A 100 7.17 -3.74 19.02
C GLY A 100 8.05 -4.99 18.91
N ALA A 101 7.87 -5.78 17.85
CA ALA A 101 8.61 -7.01 17.61
C ALA A 101 9.27 -6.99 16.23
N TYR A 102 10.40 -7.67 16.09
CA TYR A 102 11.08 -7.84 14.81
C TYR A 102 10.38 -8.88 13.92
N PRO A 103 10.66 -8.91 12.60
CA PRO A 103 10.11 -9.90 11.65
C PRO A 103 10.25 -11.36 12.08
N ALA A 104 11.32 -11.71 12.81
CA ALA A 104 11.50 -13.02 13.41
C ALA A 104 10.32 -13.45 14.29
N ALA A 105 9.71 -12.53 15.03
CA ALA A 105 8.59 -12.82 15.93
C ALA A 105 7.23 -12.48 15.29
N THR A 106 7.15 -11.50 14.40
CA THR A 106 5.90 -11.19 13.69
C THR A 106 5.58 -12.22 12.62
N GLY A 107 6.60 -12.88 12.03
CA GLY A 107 6.48 -13.74 10.86
C GLY A 107 6.26 -12.99 9.54
N VAL A 108 6.16 -11.65 9.58
CA VAL A 108 5.97 -10.82 8.39
C VAL A 108 7.34 -10.42 7.85
N VAL A 109 7.82 -11.13 6.84
CA VAL A 109 9.16 -10.93 6.26
C VAL A 109 9.14 -10.09 4.99
N ALA A 110 7.98 -10.01 4.33
CA ALA A 110 7.70 -9.20 3.15
C ALA A 110 6.17 -9.09 2.97
N GLY A 111 5.71 -8.26 2.02
CA GLY A 111 4.29 -8.21 1.65
C GLY A 111 3.82 -9.49 0.94
N ARG A 112 4.70 -10.07 0.12
CA ARG A 112 4.46 -11.33 -0.60
C ARG A 112 5.68 -12.24 -0.47
N PHE A 113 5.47 -13.50 -0.08
CA PHE A 113 6.54 -14.48 0.09
C PHE A 113 6.01 -15.92 0.00
N HIS A 114 6.90 -16.90 -0.18
CA HIS A 114 6.56 -18.32 -0.11
C HIS A 114 6.54 -18.78 1.36
N ARG A 115 5.57 -19.62 1.71
CA ARG A 115 5.58 -20.30 3.03
C ARG A 115 6.22 -21.67 2.89
N PRO A 116 7.29 -21.96 3.64
CA PRO A 116 7.87 -23.30 3.65
C PRO A 116 6.82 -24.38 3.95
N GLY A 117 6.75 -25.39 3.09
CA GLY A 117 5.76 -26.46 3.15
C GLY A 117 4.57 -26.30 2.18
N ASP A 118 4.41 -25.16 1.56
CA ASP A 118 3.45 -24.93 0.47
C ASP A 118 4.05 -25.35 -0.90
N ASP A 119 3.22 -25.39 -1.95
CA ASP A 119 3.71 -25.59 -3.33
C ASP A 119 4.70 -24.49 -3.72
N LEU A 120 5.78 -24.85 -4.42
CA LEU A 120 6.86 -23.93 -4.77
C LEU A 120 6.41 -22.73 -5.61
N ASN A 121 5.27 -22.84 -6.32
CA ASN A 121 4.66 -21.74 -7.08
C ASN A 121 3.68 -20.90 -6.25
N ARG A 122 3.42 -21.28 -4.98
CA ARG A 122 2.50 -20.54 -4.14
C ARG A 122 3.22 -19.45 -3.36
N ALA A 123 2.84 -18.20 -3.64
CA ALA A 123 3.10 -17.10 -2.72
C ALA A 123 1.88 -16.87 -1.82
N ILE A 124 2.11 -16.40 -0.63
CA ILE A 124 1.09 -15.86 0.27
C ILE A 124 1.17 -14.33 0.28
N ASP A 125 0.05 -13.70 0.46
CA ASP A 125 -0.07 -12.27 0.72
C ASP A 125 -0.14 -12.04 2.23
N ALA A 126 0.82 -11.28 2.77
CA ALA A 126 0.91 -11.05 4.21
C ALA A 126 -0.30 -10.29 4.77
N SER A 127 -0.96 -9.46 3.95
CA SER A 127 -2.09 -8.64 4.38
C SER A 127 -3.39 -9.43 4.54
N SER A 128 -3.55 -10.50 3.75
CA SER A 128 -4.80 -11.26 3.68
C SER A 128 -4.70 -12.69 4.21
N GLU A 129 -3.51 -13.30 4.16
CA GLU A 129 -3.33 -14.72 4.48
C GLU A 129 -2.50 -14.98 5.74
N LEU A 130 -1.78 -13.97 6.26
CA LEU A 130 -0.90 -14.14 7.42
C LEU A 130 -1.51 -13.55 8.69
N GLU A 131 -1.54 -14.34 9.77
CA GLU A 131 -1.74 -13.81 11.12
C GLU A 131 -0.40 -13.36 11.69
N ILE A 132 -0.34 -12.12 12.19
CA ILE A 132 0.86 -11.58 12.82
C ILE A 132 1.16 -12.38 14.10
N GLY A 133 2.37 -12.96 14.18
CA GLY A 133 2.76 -13.85 15.27
C GLY A 133 2.91 -13.18 16.64
N ALA A 134 3.03 -11.84 16.69
CA ALA A 134 3.14 -11.04 17.91
C ALA A 134 1.86 -10.24 18.16
N GLU A 135 1.48 -10.06 19.44
CA GLU A 135 0.27 -9.31 19.79
C GLU A 135 0.44 -7.81 19.51
N THR A 136 -0.50 -7.23 18.76
CA THR A 136 -0.54 -5.80 18.47
C THR A 136 -0.95 -4.97 19.70
N VAL A 137 -0.58 -3.69 19.74
CA VAL A 137 -0.95 -2.77 20.83
C VAL A 137 -2.46 -2.68 21.02
N TRP A 138 -3.23 -2.61 19.93
CA TRP A 138 -4.70 -2.54 20.06
C TRP A 138 -5.30 -3.84 20.61
N ARG A 139 -4.74 -5.02 20.32
CA ARG A 139 -5.19 -6.29 20.93
C ARG A 139 -4.88 -6.33 22.42
N THR A 140 -3.68 -5.88 22.82
CA THR A 140 -3.33 -5.71 24.23
C THR A 140 -4.33 -4.78 24.94
N ALA A 141 -4.66 -3.63 24.32
CA ALA A 141 -5.61 -2.67 24.85
C ALA A 141 -7.04 -3.25 24.98
N MET A 142 -7.52 -3.96 23.93
CA MET A 142 -8.83 -4.64 23.96
C MET A 142 -8.93 -5.65 25.11
N ARG A 143 -7.89 -6.44 25.34
CA ARG A 143 -7.83 -7.42 26.44
C ARG A 143 -7.95 -6.75 27.81
N GLU A 144 -7.56 -5.48 27.91
CA GLU A 144 -7.73 -4.64 29.10
C GLU A 144 -9.01 -3.78 29.05
N ALA A 145 -9.99 -4.19 28.25
CA ALA A 145 -11.29 -3.54 28.08
C ALA A 145 -11.22 -2.07 27.65
N ARG A 146 -10.17 -1.67 26.92
CA ARG A 146 -10.07 -0.34 26.31
C ARG A 146 -10.63 -0.38 24.91
N ARG A 147 -11.30 0.70 24.52
CA ARG A 147 -11.82 0.84 23.15
C ARG A 147 -10.69 1.14 22.19
N THR A 148 -10.70 0.42 21.06
CA THR A 148 -9.66 0.50 20.06
C THR A 148 -10.23 0.75 18.67
N ALA A 149 -9.42 1.37 17.80
CA ALA A 149 -9.76 1.54 16.39
C ALA A 149 -8.54 1.32 15.49
N ALA A 150 -8.80 0.87 14.27
CA ALA A 150 -7.82 0.80 13.20
C ALA A 150 -8.45 1.29 11.90
N VAL A 151 -7.86 2.29 11.26
CA VAL A 151 -8.34 2.87 10.01
C VAL A 151 -7.27 2.70 8.94
N CYS A 152 -7.54 1.85 7.96
CA CYS A 152 -6.61 1.52 6.87
C CYS A 152 -5.21 1.12 7.34
N TRP A 153 -5.07 0.61 8.57
CA TRP A 153 -3.78 0.13 9.06
C TRP A 153 -3.43 -1.20 8.40
N PRO A 154 -2.21 -1.35 7.83
CA PRO A 154 -1.78 -2.58 7.18
C PRO A 154 -1.82 -3.78 8.12
N GLY A 155 -2.23 -4.93 7.58
CA GLY A 155 -2.36 -6.17 8.34
C GLY A 155 -3.65 -6.28 9.17
N THR A 156 -4.56 -5.29 9.12
CA THR A 156 -5.93 -5.46 9.63
C THR A 156 -6.80 -6.12 8.57
N ASN A 157 -7.34 -7.31 8.87
CA ASN A 157 -8.15 -8.10 7.95
C ASN A 157 -9.45 -8.52 8.60
N LEU A 158 -10.61 -8.09 8.03
CA LEU A 158 -11.93 -8.43 8.58
C LEU A 158 -12.27 -9.92 8.51
N ASP A 159 -11.53 -10.69 7.74
CA ASP A 159 -11.69 -12.13 7.64
C ASP A 159 -10.86 -12.88 8.71
N SER A 160 -9.95 -12.17 9.43
CA SER A 160 -9.15 -12.69 10.55
C SER A 160 -9.44 -11.94 11.85
N PRO A 161 -10.29 -12.47 12.75
CA PRO A 161 -10.62 -11.80 14.01
C PRO A 161 -9.43 -11.47 14.90
N ALA A 162 -8.31 -12.19 14.75
CA ALA A 162 -7.09 -11.95 15.52
C ALA A 162 -6.43 -10.60 15.21
N THR A 163 -6.68 -10.04 14.02
CA THR A 163 -6.06 -8.79 13.57
C THR A 163 -6.89 -7.53 13.86
N LEU A 164 -8.13 -7.69 14.34
CA LEU A 164 -9.11 -6.59 14.44
C LEU A 164 -8.98 -5.77 15.71
N ALA A 165 -9.28 -4.46 15.58
CA ALA A 165 -9.67 -3.56 16.65
C ALA A 165 -11.20 -3.59 16.84
N ASP A 166 -11.75 -2.95 17.88
CA ASP A 166 -13.22 -2.83 18.09
C ASP A 166 -13.89 -2.13 16.89
N TYR A 167 -13.22 -1.09 16.37
CA TYR A 167 -13.63 -0.33 15.19
C TYR A 167 -12.55 -0.46 14.14
N THR A 168 -12.78 -1.30 13.14
CA THR A 168 -11.81 -1.51 12.06
C THR A 168 -12.42 -1.03 10.75
N VAL A 169 -11.67 -0.26 9.98
CA VAL A 169 -12.02 0.22 8.64
C VAL A 169 -10.92 -0.18 7.67
N THR A 170 -11.28 -0.86 6.59
CA THR A 170 -10.39 -1.23 5.49
C THR A 170 -11.07 -1.02 4.15
N SER A 171 -10.33 -1.10 3.07
CA SER A 171 -10.86 -1.18 1.72
C SER A 171 -11.16 -2.61 1.32
N GLY A 172 -12.06 -2.78 0.36
CA GLY A 172 -12.23 -3.97 -0.45
C GLY A 172 -12.35 -3.56 -1.91
N ASP A 173 -12.01 -4.45 -2.82
CA ASP A 173 -12.28 -4.29 -4.25
C ASP A 173 -13.26 -5.35 -4.74
N VAL A 174 -13.91 -5.10 -5.85
CA VAL A 174 -14.84 -6.02 -6.52
C VAL A 174 -14.18 -6.54 -7.79
N ASP A 175 -13.03 -7.11 -7.73
CA ASP A 175 -12.33 -7.78 -8.84
C ASP A 175 -12.59 -7.12 -10.23
N ALA A 176 -12.58 -5.79 -10.24
CA ALA A 176 -12.77 -4.93 -11.39
C ALA A 176 -11.62 -3.93 -11.43
N ALA A 177 -10.60 -4.29 -12.21
CA ALA A 177 -9.42 -3.47 -12.41
C ALA A 177 -9.76 -2.12 -13.05
N SER A 178 -8.85 -1.18 -12.96
CA SER A 178 -8.89 0.04 -13.75
C SER A 178 -8.85 -0.27 -15.24
N ALA A 179 -9.50 0.57 -16.03
CA ALA A 179 -9.60 0.38 -17.48
C ALA A 179 -9.73 1.72 -18.21
N GLN A 180 -9.25 1.75 -19.45
CA GLN A 180 -9.55 2.80 -20.40
C GLN A 180 -10.61 2.31 -21.39
N HIS A 181 -11.69 3.05 -21.53
CA HIS A 181 -12.80 2.78 -22.43
C HIS A 181 -12.77 3.76 -23.61
N GLU A 182 -12.43 3.28 -24.79
CA GLU A 182 -12.61 4.03 -26.03
C GLU A 182 -14.03 3.76 -26.56
N VAL A 183 -14.88 4.79 -26.52
CA VAL A 183 -16.31 4.70 -26.84
C VAL A 183 -16.55 5.32 -28.23
N THR A 184 -16.87 4.49 -29.20
CA THR A 184 -17.31 4.97 -30.53
C THR A 184 -18.68 5.59 -30.43
N LEU A 185 -18.84 6.79 -30.97
CA LEU A 185 -20.06 7.58 -30.96
C LEU A 185 -20.85 7.41 -32.25
N GLY A 186 -22.10 6.99 -32.12
CA GLY A 186 -23.08 6.95 -33.18
C GLY A 186 -24.08 8.11 -33.10
N GLU A 187 -25.08 8.15 -33.96
CA GLU A 187 -26.20 9.06 -33.86
C GLU A 187 -27.00 8.79 -32.58
N ALA A 188 -27.25 9.83 -31.81
CA ALA A 188 -27.97 9.68 -30.55
C ALA A 188 -29.45 9.36 -30.81
N GLN A 189 -29.96 8.38 -30.06
CA GLN A 189 -31.37 8.06 -30.03
C GLN A 189 -32.11 9.01 -29.08
N ALA A 190 -33.41 8.78 -28.87
CA ALA A 190 -34.21 9.65 -28.01
C ALA A 190 -33.75 9.61 -26.54
N TRP A 191 -33.04 10.64 -26.12
CA TRP A 191 -32.67 10.87 -24.72
C TRP A 191 -33.71 11.72 -24.03
N ARG A 192 -34.09 11.33 -22.81
CA ARG A 192 -34.93 12.16 -21.94
C ARG A 192 -34.10 13.23 -21.25
N ALA A 193 -34.65 14.45 -21.17
CA ALA A 193 -33.98 15.58 -20.53
C ALA A 193 -32.56 15.90 -21.05
N ALA A 194 -32.25 15.58 -22.32
CA ALA A 194 -30.98 15.93 -22.92
C ALA A 194 -30.76 17.44 -22.88
N PRO A 195 -29.60 17.95 -22.42
CA PRO A 195 -29.26 19.35 -22.49
C PRO A 195 -29.15 19.84 -23.94
N ARG A 196 -29.17 21.17 -24.11
CA ARG A 196 -28.87 21.78 -25.40
C ARG A 196 -27.42 21.43 -25.80
N SER A 197 -27.25 21.08 -27.06
CA SER A 197 -25.95 20.93 -27.71
C SER A 197 -25.94 21.79 -28.97
N PHE A 198 -24.79 22.37 -29.31
CA PHE A 198 -24.65 23.20 -30.52
C PHE A 198 -24.34 22.34 -31.75
N SER A 199 -23.80 21.13 -31.53
CA SER A 199 -23.66 20.09 -32.57
C SER A 199 -24.68 18.96 -32.38
N PRO A 200 -24.93 18.11 -33.41
CA PRO A 200 -25.80 16.95 -33.30
C PRO A 200 -25.39 16.05 -32.15
N LEU A 201 -26.35 15.61 -31.33
CA LEU A 201 -26.09 14.70 -30.24
C LEU A 201 -25.53 13.38 -30.76
N ARG A 202 -24.49 12.88 -30.10
CA ARG A 202 -23.88 11.57 -30.37
C ARG A 202 -23.95 10.71 -29.11
N GLU A 203 -24.07 9.41 -29.29
CA GLU A 203 -24.09 8.47 -28.17
C GLU A 203 -23.24 7.24 -28.41
N GLY A 204 -22.81 6.62 -27.29
CA GLY A 204 -22.16 5.33 -27.27
C GLY A 204 -22.45 4.60 -25.95
N THR A 205 -21.81 3.47 -25.74
CA THR A 205 -21.92 2.70 -24.48
C THR A 205 -20.60 2.06 -24.13
N PHE A 206 -20.36 1.89 -22.83
CA PHE A 206 -19.32 1.01 -22.32
C PHE A 206 -19.82 0.25 -21.11
N THR A 207 -19.09 -0.79 -20.70
CA THR A 207 -19.46 -1.63 -19.54
C THR A 207 -18.29 -1.72 -18.58
N ILE A 208 -18.51 -1.39 -17.32
CA ILE A 208 -17.61 -1.70 -16.22
C ILE A 208 -17.71 -3.20 -15.96
N THR A 209 -16.58 -3.89 -16.11
CA THR A 209 -16.53 -5.35 -16.07
C THR A 209 -15.55 -5.80 -14.99
N GLY A 210 -15.99 -6.72 -14.14
CA GLY A 210 -15.15 -7.54 -13.28
C GLY A 210 -15.19 -8.98 -13.79
N ASN A 211 -15.28 -9.95 -12.90
CA ASN A 211 -15.54 -11.35 -13.28
C ASN A 211 -16.88 -11.51 -14.04
N VAL A 212 -17.79 -10.55 -13.86
CA VAL A 212 -19.06 -10.42 -14.57
C VAL A 212 -19.28 -8.94 -14.95
N PRO A 213 -20.14 -8.64 -15.94
CA PRO A 213 -20.56 -7.25 -16.19
C PRO A 213 -21.20 -6.65 -14.94
N LEU A 214 -20.67 -5.52 -14.46
CA LEU A 214 -21.15 -4.84 -13.26
C LEU A 214 -22.12 -3.70 -13.57
N ALA A 215 -21.78 -2.85 -14.53
CA ALA A 215 -22.61 -1.72 -14.92
C ALA A 215 -22.38 -1.35 -16.40
N THR A 216 -23.46 -1.23 -17.17
CA THR A 216 -23.40 -0.63 -18.51
C THR A 216 -23.84 0.82 -18.46
N LEU A 217 -23.04 1.73 -19.02
CA LEU A 217 -23.31 3.14 -19.10
C LEU A 217 -23.52 3.57 -20.54
N TYR A 218 -24.56 4.40 -20.72
CA TYR A 218 -24.76 5.17 -21.93
C TYR A 218 -23.96 6.47 -21.83
N VAL A 219 -23.34 6.86 -22.90
CA VAL A 219 -22.53 8.08 -23.05
C VAL A 219 -23.25 8.98 -24.02
N LEU A 220 -23.61 10.20 -23.62
CA LEU A 220 -24.15 11.24 -24.50
C LEU A 220 -23.09 12.33 -24.62
N ALA A 221 -22.57 12.55 -25.82
CA ALA A 221 -21.62 13.61 -26.12
C ALA A 221 -22.35 14.90 -26.49
N LEU A 222 -21.92 15.99 -25.89
CA LEU A 222 -22.46 17.34 -26.02
C LEU A 222 -21.37 18.30 -26.47
N ASP A 223 -21.72 19.19 -27.39
CA ASP A 223 -20.99 20.39 -27.73
C ASP A 223 -21.66 21.54 -26.98
N THR A 224 -20.96 22.13 -25.98
CA THR A 224 -21.54 23.21 -25.14
C THR A 224 -21.11 24.61 -25.58
N THR A 225 -20.32 24.73 -26.68
CA THR A 225 -19.81 25.99 -27.22
C THR A 225 -20.47 26.36 -28.53
N ASP A 226 -20.85 27.61 -28.68
CA ASP A 226 -21.48 28.16 -29.91
C ASP A 226 -20.38 28.81 -30.77
N ASN A 227 -19.64 27.98 -31.54
CA ASN A 227 -18.44 28.42 -32.27
C ASN A 227 -18.38 27.96 -33.72
N ASP A 228 -19.52 27.47 -34.27
CA ASP A 228 -19.64 26.92 -35.64
C ASP A 228 -18.72 25.74 -35.97
N THR A 229 -18.13 25.07 -34.93
CA THR A 229 -17.34 23.86 -35.07
C THR A 229 -18.01 22.70 -34.35
N VAL A 230 -17.76 21.46 -34.80
CA VAL A 230 -18.20 20.25 -34.11
C VAL A 230 -17.09 19.86 -33.11
N ASP A 231 -17.22 20.29 -31.87
CA ASP A 231 -16.25 20.06 -30.81
C ASP A 231 -16.94 19.59 -29.51
N TYR A 232 -17.15 18.28 -29.41
CA TYR A 232 -17.70 17.72 -28.19
C TYR A 232 -16.72 17.92 -27.03
N ASP A 233 -17.16 18.62 -25.99
CA ASP A 233 -16.38 19.03 -24.82
C ASP A 233 -16.90 18.43 -23.50
N THR A 234 -18.08 17.88 -23.54
CA THR A 234 -18.81 17.38 -22.36
C THR A 234 -19.47 16.05 -22.67
N VAL A 235 -19.45 15.12 -21.73
CA VAL A 235 -20.25 13.90 -21.78
C VAL A 235 -21.22 13.79 -20.61
N ILE A 236 -22.36 13.14 -20.86
CA ILE A 236 -23.26 12.67 -19.81
C ILE A 236 -23.18 11.16 -19.76
N LEU A 237 -22.89 10.62 -18.58
CA LEU A 237 -22.83 9.19 -18.30
C LEU A 237 -24.05 8.79 -17.47
N SER A 238 -24.81 7.80 -17.93
CA SER A 238 -26.03 7.35 -17.26
C SER A 238 -26.27 5.86 -17.48
N ARG A 239 -26.98 5.21 -16.57
CA ARG A 239 -27.43 3.81 -16.70
C ARG A 239 -28.57 3.63 -17.71
N SER A 240 -29.15 4.73 -18.16
CA SER A 240 -30.23 4.76 -19.15
C SER A 240 -30.10 5.98 -20.03
N ARG A 241 -30.84 6.05 -21.14
CA ARG A 241 -30.88 7.25 -22.00
C ARG A 241 -31.67 8.39 -21.33
N GLU A 242 -31.22 8.82 -20.15
CA GLU A 242 -31.80 9.92 -19.40
C GLU A 242 -30.69 10.79 -18.79
N ALA A 243 -30.69 12.07 -19.12
CA ALA A 243 -29.77 13.08 -18.58
C ALA A 243 -30.38 13.76 -17.36
N GLY A 244 -30.70 12.97 -16.33
CA GLY A 244 -31.36 13.42 -15.09
C GLY A 244 -30.41 13.57 -13.90
N ALA A 245 -30.99 13.70 -12.72
CA ALA A 245 -30.23 13.92 -11.47
C ALA A 245 -29.28 12.77 -11.09
N GLN A 246 -29.47 11.58 -11.67
CA GLN A 246 -28.60 10.41 -11.42
C GLN A 246 -27.52 10.21 -12.49
N SER A 247 -27.42 11.10 -13.47
CA SER A 247 -26.38 11.08 -14.48
C SER A 247 -25.17 11.87 -14.03
N LEU A 248 -23.97 11.42 -14.43
CA LEU A 248 -22.76 12.22 -14.29
C LEU A 248 -22.57 13.11 -15.50
N ARG A 249 -22.10 14.33 -15.29
CA ARG A 249 -21.66 15.23 -16.33
C ARG A 249 -20.18 15.48 -16.17
N LEU A 250 -19.39 15.20 -17.19
CA LEU A 250 -17.94 15.37 -17.20
C LEU A 250 -17.50 16.20 -18.39
N ARG A 251 -16.62 17.15 -18.15
CA ARG A 251 -15.79 17.79 -19.17
C ARG A 251 -14.47 17.07 -19.30
N GLN A 252 -13.77 17.31 -20.38
CA GLN A 252 -12.44 16.74 -20.56
C GLN A 252 -11.51 17.14 -19.41
N GLY A 253 -10.84 16.16 -18.82
CA GLY A 253 -10.00 16.28 -17.62
C GLY A 253 -10.75 16.16 -16.29
N GLU A 254 -12.09 16.23 -16.26
CA GLU A 254 -12.85 16.10 -15.02
C GLU A 254 -13.04 14.65 -14.59
N THR A 255 -12.98 14.43 -13.28
CA THR A 255 -13.19 13.15 -12.60
C THR A 255 -14.39 13.24 -11.67
N ALA A 256 -15.25 12.22 -11.67
CA ALA A 256 -16.35 12.12 -10.72
C ALA A 256 -16.60 10.69 -10.24
N PRO A 257 -17.11 10.51 -9.00
CA PRO A 257 -17.46 9.21 -8.48
C PRO A 257 -18.71 8.66 -9.18
N PHE A 258 -18.65 7.38 -9.54
CA PHE A 258 -19.78 6.61 -10.06
C PHE A 258 -20.05 5.43 -9.16
N LEU A 259 -21.27 5.35 -8.62
CA LEU A 259 -21.70 4.24 -7.76
C LEU A 259 -22.04 3.04 -8.65
N VAL A 260 -21.27 1.96 -8.53
CA VAL A 260 -21.44 0.72 -9.32
C VAL A 260 -22.54 -0.15 -8.72
N ASP A 261 -22.53 -0.35 -7.40
CA ASP A 261 -23.55 -1.09 -6.65
C ASP A 261 -24.01 -0.28 -5.44
N GLU A 262 -25.33 -0.08 -5.34
CA GLU A 262 -25.94 0.70 -4.26
C GLU A 262 -26.12 -0.10 -2.96
N HIS A 263 -26.12 -1.43 -3.03
CA HIS A 263 -26.34 -2.29 -1.85
C HIS A 263 -25.07 -2.40 -1.00
N ILE A 264 -23.93 -2.62 -1.66
CA ILE A 264 -22.61 -2.67 -0.96
C ILE A 264 -21.91 -1.32 -0.99
N VAL A 265 -22.48 -0.32 -1.69
CA VAL A 265 -21.89 1.00 -1.89
C VAL A 265 -20.48 0.89 -2.47
N SER A 266 -20.35 0.15 -3.59
CA SER A 266 -19.11 0.09 -4.35
C SER A 266 -19.13 1.07 -5.51
N GLY A 267 -17.97 1.62 -5.86
CA GLY A 267 -17.88 2.60 -6.92
C GLY A 267 -16.50 2.73 -7.52
N ALA A 268 -16.47 3.43 -8.65
CA ALA A 268 -15.25 3.84 -9.34
C ALA A 268 -15.27 5.34 -9.59
N HIS A 269 -14.11 5.94 -9.78
CA HIS A 269 -13.98 7.29 -10.32
C HIS A 269 -13.84 7.20 -11.83
N LEU A 270 -14.65 7.98 -12.54
CA LEU A 270 -14.65 8.06 -13.99
C LEU A 270 -14.09 9.41 -14.41
N THR A 271 -13.10 9.38 -15.31
CA THR A 271 -12.43 10.58 -15.84
C THR A 271 -12.63 10.63 -17.35
N LEU A 272 -13.13 11.74 -17.87
CA LEU A 272 -13.16 11.98 -19.31
C LEU A 272 -11.77 12.43 -19.75
N THR A 273 -10.99 11.54 -20.36
CA THR A 273 -9.60 11.81 -20.72
C THR A 273 -9.46 12.40 -22.12
N HIS A 274 -10.37 12.07 -23.05
CA HIS A 274 -10.33 12.60 -24.40
C HIS A 274 -11.74 12.73 -24.99
N THR A 275 -11.93 13.76 -25.84
CA THR A 275 -13.13 13.97 -26.66
C THR A 275 -12.73 14.16 -28.12
N GLY A 276 -13.49 13.53 -29.02
CA GLY A 276 -13.35 13.67 -30.47
C GLY A 276 -14.70 13.65 -31.16
N ALA A 277 -14.72 13.86 -32.48
CA ALA A 277 -15.97 13.91 -33.25
C ALA A 277 -16.73 12.56 -33.24
N ASP A 278 -16.01 11.46 -33.28
CA ASP A 278 -16.57 10.11 -33.39
C ASP A 278 -16.19 9.19 -32.24
N THR A 279 -15.37 9.64 -31.29
CA THR A 279 -14.92 8.85 -30.14
C THR A 279 -14.77 9.70 -28.90
N VAL A 280 -15.00 9.10 -27.74
CA VAL A 280 -14.58 9.65 -26.45
C VAL A 280 -13.86 8.59 -25.66
N THR A 281 -12.89 9.00 -24.84
CA THR A 281 -12.14 8.10 -23.98
C THR A 281 -12.43 8.38 -22.52
N ILE A 282 -12.78 7.35 -21.78
CA ILE A 282 -13.12 7.41 -20.37
C ILE A 282 -12.20 6.48 -19.61
N PHE A 283 -11.41 7.01 -18.69
CA PHE A 283 -10.70 6.22 -17.71
C PHE A 283 -11.65 5.86 -16.56
N GLN A 284 -11.59 4.61 -16.13
CA GLN A 284 -12.29 4.07 -14.97
C GLN A 284 -11.25 3.58 -13.95
N SER A 285 -11.29 4.09 -12.73
CA SER A 285 -10.48 3.54 -11.62
C SER A 285 -10.95 2.14 -11.23
N ARG A 286 -10.17 1.42 -10.42
CA ARG A 286 -10.64 0.20 -9.76
C ARG A 286 -11.95 0.45 -9.03
N VAL A 287 -12.82 -0.57 -8.98
CA VAL A 287 -14.08 -0.51 -8.22
C VAL A 287 -13.82 -0.91 -6.78
N CYS A 288 -13.94 0.06 -5.88
CA CYS A 288 -13.67 -0.12 -4.46
C CYS A 288 -14.95 -0.01 -3.61
N TYR A 289 -14.92 -0.57 -2.40
CA TYR A 289 -15.95 -0.43 -1.39
C TYR A 289 -15.36 -0.41 0.01
N ASN A 290 -16.13 0.09 0.98
CA ASN A 290 -15.71 0.14 2.37
C ASN A 290 -15.98 -1.19 3.06
N ARG A 291 -14.99 -1.73 3.75
CA ARG A 291 -15.13 -2.83 4.69
C ARG A 291 -14.91 -2.29 6.10
N ALA A 292 -15.84 -2.51 6.99
CA ALA A 292 -15.66 -2.07 8.38
C ALA A 292 -16.44 -2.95 9.36
N GLN A 293 -15.96 -2.98 10.61
CA GLN A 293 -16.70 -3.52 11.74
C GLN A 293 -16.70 -2.51 12.89
N PRO A 294 -17.81 -2.48 13.68
CA PRO A 294 -19.07 -3.22 13.47
C PRO A 294 -19.84 -2.74 12.22
N SER A 295 -20.85 -3.49 11.79
CA SER A 295 -21.63 -3.20 10.58
C SER A 295 -22.32 -1.82 10.59
N GLU A 296 -22.58 -1.24 11.75
CA GLU A 296 -23.07 0.13 11.89
C GLU A 296 -22.03 1.15 11.41
N LEU A 297 -20.75 0.90 11.68
CA LEU A 297 -19.68 1.79 11.26
C LEU A 297 -19.62 1.91 9.72
N VAL A 298 -19.68 0.79 8.98
CA VAL A 298 -19.66 0.86 7.51
C VAL A 298 -20.88 1.58 6.95
N ARG A 299 -22.07 1.42 7.56
CA ARG A 299 -23.27 2.14 7.13
C ARG A 299 -23.13 3.65 7.30
N GLN A 300 -22.54 4.11 8.42
CA GLN A 300 -22.32 5.53 8.68
C GLN A 300 -21.24 6.12 7.74
N ILE A 301 -20.16 5.38 7.51
CA ILE A 301 -19.11 5.77 6.56
C ILE A 301 -19.71 5.91 5.16
N ASN A 302 -20.41 4.90 4.67
CA ASN A 302 -21.03 4.91 3.34
C ASN A 302 -21.99 6.07 3.14
N LYS A 303 -22.78 6.37 4.17
CA LYS A 303 -23.75 7.48 4.12
C LYS A 303 -23.06 8.84 4.10
N ARG A 304 -21.95 9.02 4.81
CA ARG A 304 -21.31 10.31 5.04
C ARG A 304 -20.21 10.61 4.02
N PHE A 305 -19.41 9.63 3.66
CA PHE A 305 -18.19 9.78 2.86
C PHE A 305 -18.22 9.03 1.54
N GLY A 306 -19.28 8.22 1.26
CA GLY A 306 -19.30 7.36 0.08
C GLY A 306 -18.33 6.19 0.19
N PHE A 307 -17.99 5.61 -0.96
CA PHE A 307 -16.98 4.55 -1.05
C PHE A 307 -15.56 5.13 -1.00
N ILE A 308 -14.61 4.32 -0.52
CA ILE A 308 -13.19 4.71 -0.50
C ILE A 308 -12.66 4.85 -1.94
N PRO A 309 -11.98 5.96 -2.29
CA PRO A 309 -11.32 6.10 -3.57
C PRO A 309 -10.22 5.04 -3.78
N ALA A 310 -9.98 4.66 -5.02
CA ALA A 310 -8.96 3.66 -5.37
C ALA A 310 -7.52 4.09 -5.05
N GLY A 311 -7.25 5.41 -5.02
CA GLY A 311 -5.91 5.97 -4.79
C GLY A 311 -4.99 5.82 -6.00
N ALA A 312 -3.72 5.61 -5.72
CA ALA A 312 -2.68 5.45 -6.72
C ALA A 312 -2.96 4.29 -7.70
N ASP A 313 -2.68 4.51 -8.97
CA ASP A 313 -2.79 3.52 -10.03
C ASP A 313 -1.60 3.64 -10.99
N ALA A 314 -0.48 3.03 -10.57
CA ALA A 314 0.77 3.05 -11.31
C ALA A 314 0.60 2.47 -12.74
N ALA A 315 -0.20 1.39 -12.87
CA ALA A 315 -0.45 0.78 -14.18
C ALA A 315 -1.21 1.73 -15.13
N ALA A 316 -2.16 2.50 -14.61
CA ALA A 316 -2.86 3.49 -15.43
C ALA A 316 -1.94 4.64 -15.85
N LEU A 317 -1.03 5.06 -14.98
CA LEU A 317 -0.03 6.08 -15.29
C LEU A 317 0.97 5.57 -16.35
N GLU A 318 1.53 4.39 -16.17
CA GLU A 318 2.49 3.77 -17.09
C GLU A 318 1.88 3.52 -18.48
N ASN A 319 0.61 3.10 -18.53
CA ASN A 319 -0.11 2.91 -19.79
C ASN A 319 -0.55 4.26 -20.44
N GLY A 320 -0.30 5.40 -19.81
CA GLY A 320 -0.72 6.70 -20.30
C GLY A 320 -2.24 6.90 -20.30
N TRP A 321 -2.98 6.14 -19.48
CA TRP A 321 -4.44 6.31 -19.34
C TRP A 321 -4.81 7.53 -18.52
N ILE A 322 -3.91 7.92 -17.61
CA ILE A 322 -4.02 9.12 -16.78
C ILE A 322 -2.71 9.91 -16.82
N THR A 323 -2.79 11.21 -16.57
CA THR A 323 -1.62 12.08 -16.44
C THR A 323 -1.02 12.03 -15.02
N PRO A 324 0.23 12.47 -14.83
CA PRO A 324 0.81 12.64 -13.50
C PRO A 324 -0.08 13.43 -12.53
N GLU A 325 -0.69 14.53 -12.99
CA GLU A 325 -1.60 15.36 -12.17
C GLU A 325 -2.84 14.57 -11.77
N GLN A 326 -3.40 13.74 -12.67
CA GLN A 326 -4.56 12.90 -12.37
C GLN A 326 -4.20 11.79 -11.38
N PHE A 327 -2.99 11.23 -11.48
CA PHE A 327 -2.47 10.30 -10.49
C PHE A 327 -2.36 10.96 -9.10
N VAL A 328 -1.73 12.14 -9.01
CA VAL A 328 -1.64 12.91 -7.75
C VAL A 328 -3.02 13.22 -7.19
N ALA A 329 -3.98 13.63 -8.04
CA ALA A 329 -5.34 13.90 -7.61
C ALA A 329 -6.06 12.66 -7.05
N ALA A 330 -5.81 11.47 -7.59
CA ALA A 330 -6.34 10.21 -7.07
C ALA A 330 -5.77 9.89 -5.68
N VAL A 331 -4.46 10.07 -5.48
CA VAL A 331 -3.80 9.92 -4.18
C VAL A 331 -4.37 10.93 -3.16
N GLU A 332 -4.56 12.18 -3.58
CA GLU A 332 -5.15 13.23 -2.73
C GLU A 332 -6.59 12.88 -2.30
N MET A 333 -7.42 12.39 -3.21
CA MET A 333 -8.79 11.95 -2.88
C MET A 333 -8.80 10.83 -1.84
N GLN A 334 -7.93 9.83 -1.99
CA GLN A 334 -7.85 8.73 -1.04
C GLN A 334 -7.33 9.19 0.33
N SER A 335 -6.27 9.99 0.34
CA SER A 335 -5.68 10.55 1.58
C SER A 335 -6.71 11.40 2.34
N GLY A 336 -7.47 12.26 1.65
CA GLY A 336 -8.54 13.04 2.23
C GLY A 336 -9.63 12.16 2.83
N TRP A 337 -10.09 11.14 2.09
CA TRP A 337 -11.10 10.22 2.60
C TRP A 337 -10.63 9.49 3.88
N ILE A 338 -9.37 9.01 3.92
CA ILE A 338 -8.81 8.33 5.10
C ILE A 338 -8.75 9.30 6.29
N SER A 339 -8.34 10.55 6.07
CA SER A 339 -8.29 11.60 7.11
C SER A 339 -9.68 11.89 7.68
N ASP A 340 -10.66 12.13 6.82
CA ASP A 340 -12.05 12.39 7.19
C ASP A 340 -12.65 11.24 8.02
N VAL A 341 -12.44 9.99 7.58
CA VAL A 341 -12.94 8.80 8.30
C VAL A 341 -12.21 8.62 9.63
N THR A 342 -10.90 8.89 9.68
CA THR A 342 -10.12 8.82 10.94
C THR A 342 -10.64 9.86 11.94
N ALA A 343 -10.84 11.10 11.52
CA ALA A 343 -11.42 12.15 12.36
C ALA A 343 -12.84 11.78 12.83
N PHE A 344 -13.67 11.27 11.94
CA PHE A 344 -15.02 10.79 12.28
C PHE A 344 -15.02 9.69 13.34
N VAL A 345 -14.12 8.70 13.21
CA VAL A 345 -13.98 7.61 14.20
C VAL A 345 -13.51 8.16 15.55
N LEU A 346 -12.53 9.08 15.55
CA LEU A 346 -12.04 9.73 16.77
C LEU A 346 -13.12 10.51 17.52
N GLU A 347 -13.91 11.31 16.80
CA GLU A 347 -14.95 12.16 17.37
C GLU A 347 -16.17 11.37 17.84
N THR A 348 -16.59 10.38 17.03
CA THR A 348 -17.84 9.65 17.26
C THR A 348 -17.68 8.52 18.28
N TYR A 349 -16.68 7.67 18.07
CA TYR A 349 -16.49 6.45 18.88
C TYR A 349 -15.51 6.64 20.03
N LYS A 350 -14.68 7.68 19.97
CA LYS A 350 -13.75 8.08 21.03
C LYS A 350 -12.88 6.91 21.51
N PRO A 351 -12.16 6.21 20.63
CA PRO A 351 -11.27 5.13 21.04
C PRO A 351 -10.17 5.64 21.97
N GLU A 352 -9.67 4.79 22.86
CA GLU A 352 -8.51 5.09 23.72
C GLU A 352 -7.20 4.80 22.99
N VAL A 353 -7.23 3.86 22.02
CA VAL A 353 -6.11 3.56 21.12
C VAL A 353 -6.62 3.54 19.69
N LEU A 354 -6.01 4.33 18.82
CA LEU A 354 -6.31 4.32 17.37
C LEU A 354 -5.02 4.25 16.57
N PHE A 355 -5.01 3.40 15.56
CA PHE A 355 -3.97 3.30 14.54
C PHE A 355 -4.56 3.67 13.19
N ALA A 356 -3.94 4.59 12.46
CA ALA A 356 -4.35 4.99 11.11
C ALA A 356 -3.12 5.10 10.20
N ALA A 357 -3.31 4.84 8.90
CA ALA A 357 -2.21 4.89 7.94
C ALA A 357 -2.54 5.78 6.75
N GLN A 358 -1.54 6.52 6.28
CA GLN A 358 -1.53 7.39 5.11
C GLN A 358 -0.38 7.01 4.20
N SER A 359 -0.64 6.79 2.91
CA SER A 359 0.35 6.33 1.94
C SER A 359 0.82 7.41 0.94
N ALA A 360 0.28 8.64 1.03
CA ALA A 360 0.51 9.66 0.01
C ALA A 360 2.00 9.98 -0.25
N ALA A 361 2.84 9.99 0.79
CA ALA A 361 4.28 10.25 0.61
C ALA A 361 4.98 9.06 -0.06
N ASP A 362 4.60 7.82 0.28
CA ASP A 362 5.13 6.61 -0.30
C ASP A 362 4.78 6.50 -1.79
N GLU A 363 3.48 6.54 -2.11
CA GLU A 363 2.95 6.42 -3.46
C GLU A 363 3.57 7.43 -4.44
N LEU A 364 3.68 8.71 -4.01
CA LEU A 364 4.24 9.73 -4.88
C LEU A 364 5.77 9.64 -5.01
N GLN A 365 6.47 9.05 -4.04
CA GLN A 365 7.91 8.80 -4.18
C GLN A 365 8.20 7.60 -5.08
N HIS A 366 7.39 6.55 -5.06
CA HIS A 366 7.55 5.45 -6.01
C HIS A 366 7.53 5.97 -7.45
N GLU A 367 6.55 6.80 -7.81
CA GLU A 367 6.33 7.23 -9.18
C GLU A 367 7.15 8.46 -9.60
N PHE A 368 7.62 9.29 -8.64
CA PHE A 368 8.18 10.60 -8.98
C PHE A 368 9.52 10.94 -8.30
N LEU A 369 10.20 10.00 -7.62
CA LEU A 369 11.51 10.25 -7.00
C LEU A 369 12.63 10.27 -8.03
N LEU A 370 12.59 11.22 -8.97
CA LEU A 370 13.54 11.39 -10.05
C LEU A 370 14.68 12.33 -9.62
N VAL A 371 15.69 11.78 -8.96
CA VAL A 371 16.79 12.57 -8.36
C VAL A 371 18.19 12.08 -8.76
N ASP A 372 18.30 10.87 -9.34
CA ASP A 372 19.57 10.32 -9.81
C ASP A 372 19.66 10.42 -11.33
N PRO A 373 20.75 11.02 -11.87
CA PRO A 373 20.92 11.13 -13.33
C PRO A 373 20.92 9.81 -14.11
N ARG A 374 21.10 8.67 -13.43
CA ARG A 374 21.05 7.33 -14.04
C ARG A 374 19.60 6.83 -14.25
N GLN A 375 18.63 7.47 -13.60
CA GLN A 375 17.21 7.05 -13.72
C GLN A 375 16.71 7.30 -15.15
N PRO A 376 15.86 6.41 -15.68
CA PRO A 376 15.31 6.54 -17.02
C PRO A 376 14.62 7.89 -17.24
N GLY A 377 14.91 8.55 -18.37
CA GLY A 377 14.27 9.81 -18.74
C GLY A 377 14.70 11.03 -17.95
N HIS A 378 15.70 10.92 -17.05
CA HIS A 378 16.13 12.04 -16.22
C HIS A 378 16.54 13.26 -17.07
N SER A 379 15.92 14.41 -16.78
CA SER A 379 16.37 15.75 -17.15
C SER A 379 16.17 16.69 -15.96
N ALA A 380 16.84 17.83 -15.95
CA ALA A 380 16.70 18.79 -14.86
C ALA A 380 15.27 19.36 -14.77
N GLU A 381 14.63 19.54 -15.92
CA GLU A 381 13.26 20.03 -16.02
C GLU A 381 12.27 19.00 -15.45
N LEU A 382 12.36 17.75 -15.87
CA LEU A 382 11.47 16.67 -15.39
C LEU A 382 11.72 16.38 -13.91
N ALA A 383 12.96 16.38 -13.46
CA ALA A 383 13.30 16.20 -12.04
C ALA A 383 12.69 17.31 -11.17
N ALA A 384 12.70 18.55 -11.64
CA ALA A 384 12.08 19.67 -10.91
C ALA A 384 10.55 19.59 -10.88
N GLU A 385 9.91 19.13 -11.96
CA GLU A 385 8.46 18.88 -12.00
C GLU A 385 8.09 17.77 -11.03
N TYR A 386 8.80 16.64 -11.07
CA TYR A 386 8.54 15.48 -10.23
C TYR A 386 8.83 15.72 -8.74
N ASP A 387 9.83 16.55 -8.40
CA ASP A 387 10.02 17.01 -7.01
C ASP A 387 8.78 17.75 -6.49
N GLY A 388 8.06 18.48 -7.35
CA GLY A 388 6.79 19.11 -7.02
C GLY A 388 5.72 18.09 -6.59
N TYR A 389 5.61 16.95 -7.28
CA TYR A 389 4.67 15.88 -6.91
C TYR A 389 5.09 15.18 -5.62
N VAL A 390 6.38 14.85 -5.44
CA VAL A 390 6.89 14.30 -4.17
C VAL A 390 6.58 15.25 -3.01
N ARG A 391 6.88 16.55 -3.16
CA ARG A 391 6.58 17.58 -2.17
C ARG A 391 5.09 17.64 -1.84
N ARG A 392 4.21 17.46 -2.84
CA ARG A 392 2.75 17.39 -2.62
C ARG A 392 2.37 16.22 -1.72
N GLY A 393 2.97 15.04 -1.87
CA GLY A 393 2.74 13.87 -1.01
C GLY A 393 3.06 14.16 0.46
N TYR A 394 4.18 14.82 0.72
CA TYR A 394 4.53 15.21 2.09
C TYR A 394 3.61 16.31 2.65
N ALA A 395 3.13 17.23 1.80
CA ALA A 395 2.14 18.22 2.23
C ALA A 395 0.79 17.58 2.57
N LEU A 396 0.35 16.55 1.83
CA LEU A 396 -0.85 15.76 2.15
C LEU A 396 -0.68 15.00 3.48
N ALA A 397 0.47 14.39 3.70
CA ALA A 397 0.80 13.72 4.96
C ALA A 397 0.78 14.69 6.15
N ASP A 398 1.29 15.91 6.00
CA ASP A 398 1.23 16.98 7.01
C ASP A 398 -0.20 17.44 7.29
N ALA A 399 -1.01 17.58 6.24
CA ALA A 399 -2.42 17.96 6.37
C ALA A 399 -3.20 16.89 7.16
N ALA A 400 -2.99 15.60 6.83
CA ALA A 400 -3.59 14.49 7.56
C ALA A 400 -3.20 14.49 9.06
N ALA A 401 -1.93 14.75 9.37
CA ALA A 401 -1.49 14.90 10.76
C ALA A 401 -2.18 16.09 11.46
N GLY A 402 -2.44 17.17 10.72
CA GLY A 402 -3.17 18.34 11.23
C GLY A 402 -4.62 18.03 11.57
N GLU A 403 -5.31 17.31 10.71
CA GLU A 403 -6.70 16.92 10.89
C GLU A 403 -6.87 15.94 12.06
N VAL A 404 -6.03 14.92 12.14
CA VAL A 404 -6.02 13.96 13.26
C VAL A 404 -5.70 14.66 14.59
N ALA A 405 -4.71 15.57 14.60
CA ALA A 405 -4.39 16.34 15.81
C ALA A 405 -5.54 17.21 16.29
N GLY A 406 -6.30 17.81 15.34
CA GLY A 406 -7.50 18.60 15.63
C GLY A 406 -8.63 17.77 16.24
N ALA A 407 -8.92 16.61 15.64
CA ALA A 407 -9.97 15.69 16.08
C ALA A 407 -9.64 15.03 17.44
N LEU A 408 -8.36 14.81 17.74
CA LEU A 408 -7.92 14.17 18.99
C LEU A 408 -8.01 15.10 20.20
N ASP A 409 -7.78 16.40 20.06
CA ASP A 409 -7.52 17.36 21.15
C ASP A 409 -6.27 16.99 21.96
N LEU A 410 -5.12 17.48 21.56
CA LEU A 410 -3.82 17.17 22.16
C LEU A 410 -3.70 17.51 23.65
N SER A 411 -4.58 18.34 24.21
CA SER A 411 -4.65 18.57 25.67
C SER A 411 -5.18 17.35 26.43
N ARG A 412 -5.87 16.44 25.74
CA ARG A 412 -6.55 15.27 26.30
C ARG A 412 -5.98 13.94 25.81
N GLY A 413 -5.28 13.93 24.68
CA GLY A 413 -4.72 12.75 24.05
C GLY A 413 -3.29 12.98 23.53
N THR A 414 -2.65 11.90 23.14
CA THR A 414 -1.30 11.87 22.58
C THR A 414 -1.37 11.44 21.13
N LEU A 415 -0.71 12.17 20.24
CA LEU A 415 -0.50 11.79 18.84
C LEU A 415 0.95 11.36 18.65
N PHE A 416 1.12 10.16 18.09
CA PHE A 416 2.36 9.67 17.52
C PHE A 416 2.25 9.75 16.00
N VAL A 417 3.21 10.41 15.35
CA VAL A 417 3.36 10.43 13.89
C VAL A 417 4.64 9.67 13.57
N VAL A 418 4.49 8.58 12.84
CA VAL A 418 5.58 7.62 12.61
C VAL A 418 5.69 7.24 11.15
N SER A 419 6.85 6.74 10.74
CA SER A 419 7.04 6.04 9.47
C SER A 419 7.86 4.79 9.70
N GLY A 420 7.50 3.70 9.02
CA GLY A 420 8.19 2.43 9.09
C GLY A 420 9.52 2.42 8.35
N HIS A 421 9.65 3.22 7.30
CA HIS A 421 10.82 3.32 6.43
C HIS A 421 10.84 4.66 5.68
N GLY A 422 11.91 4.89 4.95
CA GLY A 422 12.02 5.97 3.97
C GLY A 422 11.96 5.43 2.54
N MET A 423 12.65 6.13 1.60
CA MET A 423 12.64 5.81 0.17
C MET A 423 13.99 6.18 -0.45
N ALA A 424 14.51 5.32 -1.34
CA ALA A 424 15.73 5.57 -2.11
C ALA A 424 15.41 5.59 -3.63
N PRO A 425 16.16 6.38 -4.42
CA PRO A 425 16.01 6.37 -5.87
C PRO A 425 16.50 5.03 -6.45
N VAL A 426 15.81 4.54 -7.49
CA VAL A 426 16.20 3.36 -8.26
C VAL A 426 16.31 3.70 -9.74
N HIS A 427 17.34 3.14 -10.40
CA HIS A 427 17.61 3.36 -11.82
C HIS A 427 17.58 2.08 -12.65
N SER A 428 17.66 0.91 -12.00
CA SER A 428 17.69 -0.39 -12.66
C SER A 428 16.88 -1.41 -11.87
N GLN A 429 16.36 -2.41 -12.56
CA GLN A 429 15.76 -3.59 -11.97
C GLN A 429 16.69 -4.79 -12.15
N VAL A 430 16.79 -5.66 -11.14
CA VAL A 430 17.53 -6.91 -11.20
C VAL A 430 16.59 -8.10 -10.99
N TYR A 431 16.65 -9.08 -11.88
CA TYR A 431 15.72 -10.20 -11.94
C TYR A 431 16.30 -11.42 -11.21
N ALA A 432 15.90 -11.63 -9.94
CA ALA A 432 16.43 -12.69 -9.07
C ALA A 432 16.20 -14.10 -9.66
N ASN A 433 15.03 -14.37 -10.23
CA ASN A 433 14.74 -15.65 -10.85
C ASN A 433 15.51 -15.88 -12.17
N SER A 434 15.91 -14.82 -12.86
CA SER A 434 16.79 -14.94 -14.04
C SER A 434 18.22 -15.32 -13.62
N ILE A 435 18.72 -14.78 -12.49
CA ILE A 435 20.01 -15.17 -11.89
C ILE A 435 20.00 -16.66 -11.55
N LEU A 436 18.96 -17.12 -10.83
CA LEU A 436 18.79 -18.55 -10.49
C LEU A 436 18.70 -19.44 -11.74
N GLY A 437 18.02 -18.97 -12.78
CA GLY A 437 17.90 -19.65 -14.07
C GLY A 437 19.25 -19.81 -14.77
N GLN A 438 20.07 -18.75 -14.83
CA GLN A 438 21.42 -18.78 -15.43
C GLN A 438 22.38 -19.68 -14.62
N ALA A 439 22.22 -19.74 -13.30
CA ALA A 439 22.96 -20.63 -12.43
C ALA A 439 22.50 -22.10 -12.52
N GLY A 440 21.47 -22.42 -13.32
CA GLY A 440 20.91 -23.77 -13.45
C GLY A 440 20.15 -24.26 -12.20
N LEU A 441 19.71 -23.35 -11.34
CA LEU A 441 18.99 -23.63 -10.10
C LEU A 441 17.46 -23.54 -10.29
N LEU A 442 16.98 -22.89 -11.34
CA LEU A 442 15.57 -22.67 -11.64
C LEU A 442 15.23 -23.06 -13.08
N ALA A 443 14.11 -23.73 -13.27
CA ALA A 443 13.56 -24.09 -14.57
C ALA A 443 12.05 -23.81 -14.62
N TYR A 444 11.53 -23.53 -15.80
CA TYR A 444 10.11 -23.25 -16.03
C TYR A 444 9.41 -24.34 -16.84
N VAL A 445 8.10 -24.49 -16.65
CA VAL A 445 7.28 -25.43 -17.43
C VAL A 445 7.27 -25.01 -18.89
N GLY A 446 7.52 -25.97 -19.82
CA GLY A 446 7.60 -25.68 -21.26
C GLY A 446 8.81 -24.83 -21.68
N GLY A 447 9.74 -24.53 -20.77
CA GLY A 447 10.95 -23.74 -21.00
C GLY A 447 10.70 -22.22 -21.11
N SER A 448 9.45 -21.78 -21.27
CA SER A 448 9.07 -20.35 -21.44
C SER A 448 7.76 -19.95 -20.75
N GLY A 449 7.08 -20.87 -20.06
CA GLY A 449 5.85 -20.57 -19.32
C GLY A 449 6.10 -19.76 -18.02
N PRO A 450 5.07 -19.17 -17.42
CA PRO A 450 5.20 -18.40 -16.17
C PRO A 450 5.41 -19.29 -14.94
N GLN A 451 5.02 -20.57 -15.01
CA GLN A 451 5.09 -21.49 -13.88
C GLN A 451 6.48 -22.10 -13.71
N VAL A 452 6.97 -22.09 -12.48
CA VAL A 452 8.18 -22.80 -12.10
C VAL A 452 7.97 -24.32 -12.22
N ASN A 453 8.90 -25.00 -12.86
CA ASN A 453 8.91 -26.46 -12.93
C ASN A 453 9.53 -27.02 -11.64
N ALA A 454 8.72 -27.30 -10.63
CA ALA A 454 9.19 -27.79 -9.33
C ALA A 454 10.04 -29.08 -9.43
N ALA A 455 9.73 -29.98 -10.38
CA ALA A 455 10.50 -31.23 -10.57
C ALA A 455 11.92 -31.00 -11.12
N ARG A 456 12.25 -29.79 -11.57
CA ARG A 456 13.56 -29.42 -12.13
C ARG A 456 14.20 -28.22 -11.48
N SER A 457 13.52 -27.56 -10.55
CA SER A 457 13.99 -26.35 -9.87
C SER A 457 14.49 -26.69 -8.47
N LYS A 458 15.73 -26.30 -8.18
CA LYS A 458 16.32 -26.44 -6.84
C LYS A 458 15.94 -25.27 -5.92
N ALA A 459 15.67 -24.08 -6.49
CA ALA A 459 15.29 -22.89 -5.72
C ALA A 459 14.41 -21.96 -6.56
N VAL A 460 13.69 -21.07 -5.85
CA VAL A 460 12.90 -19.97 -6.40
C VAL A 460 13.06 -18.74 -5.52
N ALA A 461 13.09 -17.54 -6.11
CA ALA A 461 13.09 -16.27 -5.40
C ALA A 461 11.68 -15.66 -5.39
N TYR A 462 11.35 -15.01 -4.28
CA TYR A 462 10.21 -14.11 -4.10
C TYR A 462 10.75 -12.76 -3.68
N ALA A 463 10.55 -11.76 -4.52
CA ALA A 463 11.13 -10.43 -4.35
C ALA A 463 10.08 -9.42 -3.86
N ALA A 464 10.57 -8.43 -3.12
CA ALA A 464 9.80 -7.25 -2.73
C ALA A 464 10.77 -6.08 -2.54
N GLY A 465 10.53 -4.98 -3.24
CA GLY A 465 11.36 -3.79 -3.14
C GLY A 465 12.83 -4.03 -3.48
N GLY A 466 13.72 -3.62 -2.59
CA GLY A 466 15.16 -3.86 -2.70
C GLY A 466 15.64 -5.22 -2.21
N ALA A 467 14.76 -6.20 -1.94
CA ALA A 467 15.13 -7.47 -1.32
C ALA A 467 14.45 -8.68 -1.97
N ALA A 468 14.99 -9.87 -1.73
CA ALA A 468 14.32 -11.13 -2.06
C ALA A 468 14.64 -12.23 -1.05
N HIS A 469 13.64 -13.07 -0.80
CA HIS A 469 13.75 -14.34 -0.10
C HIS A 469 13.84 -15.47 -1.11
N ILE A 470 14.85 -16.33 -0.99
CA ILE A 470 15.09 -17.45 -1.90
C ILE A 470 14.82 -18.74 -1.13
N PHE A 471 13.90 -19.54 -1.65
CA PHE A 471 13.46 -20.78 -1.03
C PHE A 471 13.99 -21.96 -1.82
N ILE A 472 14.63 -22.91 -1.12
CA ILE A 472 15.15 -24.15 -1.70
C ILE A 472 14.02 -25.18 -1.73
N ASN A 473 13.85 -25.85 -2.86
CA ASN A 473 12.87 -26.92 -3.06
C ASN A 473 13.29 -28.19 -2.32
N LEU A 474 13.20 -28.15 -0.98
CA LEU A 474 13.75 -29.13 -0.07
C LEU A 474 12.85 -30.36 0.04
N SER A 475 13.41 -31.55 -0.15
CA SER A 475 12.69 -32.80 0.02
C SER A 475 12.22 -32.99 1.48
N GLY A 476 10.94 -33.32 1.65
CA GLY A 476 10.32 -33.46 2.97
C GLY A 476 9.83 -32.15 3.58
N ARG A 477 10.13 -31.00 2.98
CA ARG A 477 9.58 -29.70 3.35
C ARG A 477 8.57 -29.22 2.30
N GLU A 478 8.99 -29.02 1.06
CA GLU A 478 8.09 -28.65 -0.05
C GLU A 478 7.45 -29.90 -0.67
N PRO A 479 6.17 -29.82 -1.10
CA PRO A 479 5.51 -30.87 -1.85
C PRO A 479 6.28 -31.22 -3.14
N GLY A 480 6.80 -32.47 -3.21
CA GLY A 480 7.62 -32.89 -4.34
C GLY A 480 9.01 -32.25 -4.40
N GLY A 481 9.53 -31.78 -3.27
CA GLY A 481 10.88 -31.22 -3.17
C GLY A 481 11.97 -32.18 -3.66
N ILE A 482 12.98 -31.64 -4.35
CA ILE A 482 14.01 -32.44 -5.06
C ILE A 482 15.40 -32.32 -4.45
N VAL A 483 15.65 -31.37 -3.55
CA VAL A 483 16.94 -31.17 -2.89
C VAL A 483 16.95 -32.00 -1.61
N ALA A 484 17.87 -32.93 -1.49
CA ALA A 484 18.03 -33.70 -0.27
C ALA A 484 18.56 -32.82 0.88
N SER A 485 18.23 -33.17 2.14
CA SER A 485 18.64 -32.36 3.30
C SER A 485 20.16 -32.25 3.45
N GLU A 486 20.90 -33.28 3.07
CA GLU A 486 22.37 -33.29 3.04
C GLU A 486 22.96 -32.35 1.97
N ASP A 487 22.22 -32.07 0.89
CA ASP A 487 22.62 -31.17 -0.20
C ASP A 487 22.26 -29.70 0.06
N LEU A 488 21.47 -29.39 1.11
CA LEU A 488 21.04 -28.05 1.44
C LEU A 488 22.21 -27.04 1.48
N PRO A 489 23.33 -27.28 2.20
CA PRO A 489 24.43 -26.33 2.24
C PRO A 489 25.07 -26.09 0.86
N VAL A 490 25.17 -27.14 0.03
CA VAL A 490 25.75 -27.05 -1.32
C VAL A 490 24.87 -26.18 -2.23
N VAL A 491 23.54 -26.31 -2.13
CA VAL A 491 22.60 -25.48 -2.92
C VAL A 491 22.60 -24.05 -2.39
N GLN A 492 22.65 -23.84 -1.07
CA GLN A 492 22.84 -22.49 -0.49
C GLN A 492 24.13 -21.83 -1.00
N ASP A 493 25.25 -22.57 -1.02
CA ASP A 493 26.53 -22.05 -1.52
C ASP A 493 26.44 -21.65 -3.00
N ALA A 494 25.76 -22.45 -3.82
CA ALA A 494 25.55 -22.16 -5.23
C ALA A 494 24.67 -20.89 -5.43
N ILE A 495 23.63 -20.70 -4.59
CA ILE A 495 22.79 -19.49 -4.62
C ILE A 495 23.64 -18.27 -4.20
N VAL A 496 24.34 -18.36 -3.07
CA VAL A 496 25.20 -17.25 -2.58
C VAL A 496 26.19 -16.85 -3.65
N ALA A 497 26.94 -17.79 -4.23
CA ALA A 497 27.89 -17.52 -5.29
C ALA A 497 27.27 -16.88 -6.54
N ALA A 498 26.03 -17.30 -6.92
CA ALA A 498 25.34 -16.73 -8.06
C ALA A 498 24.99 -15.24 -7.86
N PHE A 499 24.56 -14.87 -6.65
CA PHE A 499 24.18 -13.49 -6.35
C PHE A 499 25.37 -12.59 -6.04
N GLU A 500 26.41 -13.10 -5.35
CA GLU A 500 27.64 -12.32 -5.06
C GLU A 500 28.44 -11.97 -6.33
N GLN A 501 28.29 -12.72 -7.41
CA GLN A 501 28.96 -12.45 -8.69
C GLN A 501 28.26 -11.39 -9.54
N VAL A 502 27.05 -10.96 -9.16
CA VAL A 502 26.31 -9.95 -9.92
C VAL A 502 26.91 -8.57 -9.65
N THR A 503 27.50 -8.00 -10.70
CA THR A 503 28.08 -6.65 -10.67
C THR A 503 27.45 -5.77 -11.73
N ASP A 504 27.51 -4.48 -11.50
CA ASP A 504 27.16 -3.46 -12.51
C ASP A 504 28.27 -3.30 -13.57
N GLU A 505 28.06 -2.39 -14.52
CA GLU A 505 29.03 -2.07 -15.58
C GLU A 505 30.36 -1.50 -15.05
N ALA A 506 30.35 -0.93 -13.84
CA ALA A 506 31.56 -0.43 -13.16
C ALA A 506 32.25 -1.51 -12.30
N GLY A 507 31.72 -2.74 -12.29
CA GLY A 507 32.21 -3.85 -11.48
C GLY A 507 31.85 -3.76 -9.99
N GLN A 508 30.88 -2.90 -9.61
CA GLN A 508 30.42 -2.80 -8.23
C GLN A 508 29.38 -3.88 -7.93
N PRO A 509 29.39 -4.47 -6.73
CA PRO A 509 28.36 -5.44 -6.32
C PRO A 509 26.96 -4.82 -6.36
N VAL A 510 26.01 -5.53 -6.98
CA VAL A 510 24.60 -5.13 -7.03
C VAL A 510 23.87 -5.49 -5.74
N PHE A 511 24.28 -6.56 -5.07
CA PHE A 511 23.73 -6.98 -3.78
C PHE A 511 24.66 -6.57 -2.64
N SER A 512 24.14 -5.75 -1.74
CA SER A 512 24.86 -5.30 -0.54
C SER A 512 24.94 -6.40 0.53
N ARG A 513 23.97 -7.32 0.53
CA ARG A 513 23.90 -8.46 1.45
C ARG A 513 23.40 -9.71 0.71
N VAL A 514 24.12 -10.82 0.92
CA VAL A 514 23.71 -12.17 0.49
C VAL A 514 23.92 -13.08 1.69
N LEU A 515 22.84 -13.50 2.35
CA LEU A 515 22.87 -14.13 3.66
C LEU A 515 22.14 -15.47 3.65
N ARG A 516 22.74 -16.49 4.29
CA ARG A 516 22.03 -17.73 4.58
C ARG A 516 21.04 -17.51 5.73
N HIS A 517 20.01 -18.35 5.80
CA HIS A 517 18.99 -18.30 6.86
C HIS A 517 19.60 -18.22 8.27
N GLY A 518 20.64 -19.01 8.56
CA GLY A 518 21.31 -19.02 9.86
C GLY A 518 21.96 -17.67 10.27
N ASP A 519 22.22 -16.78 9.31
CA ASP A 519 22.79 -15.45 9.56
C ASP A 519 21.72 -14.37 9.81
N LEU A 520 20.44 -14.69 9.61
CA LEU A 520 19.34 -13.70 9.66
C LEU A 520 19.00 -13.25 11.08
N ALA A 521 19.34 -14.03 12.09
CA ALA A 521 19.11 -13.69 13.51
C ALA A 521 19.70 -12.34 13.91
N ARG A 522 20.84 -11.95 13.33
CA ARG A 522 21.48 -10.64 13.57
C ARG A 522 20.67 -9.45 13.04
N LEU A 523 19.75 -9.72 12.11
CA LEU A 523 18.84 -8.74 11.53
C LEU A 523 17.43 -8.81 12.19
N GLY A 524 17.21 -9.75 13.12
CA GLY A 524 15.87 -10.04 13.63
C GLY A 524 14.91 -10.55 12.56
N LEU A 525 15.43 -11.28 11.56
CA LEU A 525 14.70 -11.77 10.38
C LEU A 525 14.64 -13.30 10.29
N ASP A 526 15.10 -14.03 11.28
CA ASP A 526 15.15 -15.50 11.31
C ASP A 526 13.79 -16.15 11.59
N ALA A 527 12.74 -15.62 10.95
CA ALA A 527 11.40 -16.20 10.98
C ALA A 527 11.33 -17.51 10.19
N ALA A 528 10.39 -18.39 10.58
CA ALA A 528 10.12 -19.62 9.81
C ALA A 528 9.71 -19.34 8.35
N ASN A 529 9.17 -18.16 8.09
CA ASN A 529 8.77 -17.69 6.75
C ASN A 529 9.94 -17.03 5.97
N ALA A 530 11.10 -16.83 6.57
CA ALA A 530 12.26 -16.28 5.86
C ALA A 530 12.85 -17.33 4.91
N GLY A 531 13.43 -16.87 3.80
CA GLY A 531 14.05 -17.72 2.80
C GLY A 531 15.28 -18.48 3.33
N ASP A 532 15.64 -19.57 2.67
CA ASP A 532 16.89 -20.32 2.93
C ASP A 532 18.12 -19.46 2.64
N VAL A 533 17.98 -18.51 1.69
CA VAL A 533 18.93 -17.43 1.42
C VAL A 533 18.13 -16.13 1.29
N PHE A 534 18.66 -15.07 1.84
CA PHE A 534 18.13 -13.71 1.73
C PHE A 534 19.13 -12.83 0.99
N VAL A 535 18.63 -12.03 0.06
CA VAL A 535 19.45 -11.06 -0.68
C VAL A 535 18.86 -9.68 -0.56
N GLN A 536 19.73 -8.68 -0.48
CA GLN A 536 19.34 -7.28 -0.40
C GLN A 536 20.22 -6.47 -1.33
N ALA A 537 19.60 -5.74 -2.25
CA ALA A 537 20.30 -4.94 -3.22
C ALA A 537 20.97 -3.70 -2.58
N ALA A 538 21.94 -3.14 -3.27
CA ALA A 538 22.44 -1.80 -3.02
C ALA A 538 21.40 -0.77 -3.51
N PRO A 539 21.34 0.45 -2.93
CA PRO A 539 20.49 1.52 -3.45
C PRO A 539 20.72 1.76 -4.95
N GLY A 540 19.66 2.01 -5.69
CA GLY A 540 19.66 2.13 -7.14
C GLY A 540 19.14 0.91 -7.89
N TYR A 541 18.98 -0.24 -7.22
CA TYR A 541 18.51 -1.48 -7.84
C TYR A 541 17.25 -2.00 -7.17
N ALA A 542 16.11 -2.01 -7.87
CA ALA A 542 14.93 -2.76 -7.46
C ALA A 542 15.12 -4.25 -7.76
N VAL A 543 14.61 -5.13 -6.90
CA VAL A 543 14.67 -6.60 -7.11
C VAL A 543 13.32 -7.11 -7.57
N SER A 544 13.31 -7.91 -8.64
CA SER A 544 12.11 -8.56 -9.16
C SER A 544 12.25 -10.07 -9.19
N ASP A 545 11.17 -10.78 -8.92
CA ASP A 545 11.08 -12.24 -9.10
C ASP A 545 10.55 -12.64 -10.49
N GLU A 546 10.27 -11.67 -11.35
CA GLU A 546 9.90 -11.91 -12.73
C GLU A 546 10.99 -12.67 -13.49
N ARG A 547 10.55 -13.42 -14.48
CA ARG A 547 11.45 -14.06 -15.42
C ARG A 547 11.71 -13.18 -16.62
N GLN A 548 12.98 -12.86 -16.86
CA GLN A 548 13.42 -12.14 -18.04
C GLN A 548 14.58 -12.88 -18.75
N ALA A 549 14.87 -12.51 -20.01
CA ALA A 549 16.00 -13.08 -20.74
C ALA A 549 17.35 -12.58 -20.21
N THR A 550 17.36 -11.39 -19.62
CA THR A 550 18.51 -10.72 -19.00
C THR A 550 18.36 -10.74 -17.49
N ILE A 551 19.43 -10.45 -16.76
CA ILE A 551 19.40 -10.27 -15.30
C ILE A 551 19.15 -8.81 -14.91
N PHE A 552 19.20 -7.88 -15.86
CA PHE A 552 18.94 -6.46 -15.65
C PHE A 552 17.89 -5.94 -16.62
N GLY A 553 17.14 -4.96 -16.16
CA GLY A 553 16.21 -4.14 -16.94
C GLY A 553 16.13 -2.71 -16.41
N PRO A 554 15.41 -1.82 -17.08
CA PRO A 554 15.09 -0.51 -16.54
C PRO A 554 14.25 -0.64 -15.27
N ALA A 555 14.43 0.28 -14.33
CA ALA A 555 13.53 0.36 -13.19
C ALA A 555 12.12 0.74 -13.68
N PRO A 556 11.05 0.10 -13.19
CA PRO A 556 9.68 0.40 -13.61
C PRO A 556 9.14 1.68 -12.97
N TYR A 557 9.78 2.19 -11.92
CA TYR A 557 9.42 3.39 -11.15
C TYR A 557 10.71 4.07 -10.65
N TYR A 558 10.59 5.19 -9.95
CA TYR A 558 11.72 6.03 -9.58
C TYR A 558 12.18 5.87 -8.13
N GLY A 559 11.30 5.51 -7.21
CA GLY A 559 11.64 5.30 -5.80
C GLY A 559 11.33 3.89 -5.33
N GLU A 560 12.16 3.36 -4.41
CA GLU A 560 11.95 2.05 -3.80
C GLU A 560 12.47 2.01 -2.37
N HIS A 561 11.95 1.09 -1.60
CA HIS A 561 12.39 0.77 -0.24
C HIS A 561 12.73 -0.73 -0.10
N GLY A 562 12.97 -1.25 1.11
CA GLY A 562 13.38 -2.67 1.29
C GLY A 562 14.90 -2.85 1.29
N PHE A 563 15.66 -1.76 1.22
CA PHE A 563 17.12 -1.77 1.38
C PHE A 563 17.50 -1.93 2.86
N ALA A 564 18.82 -1.98 3.13
CA ALA A 564 19.34 -2.12 4.49
C ALA A 564 18.81 -1.01 5.41
N ALA A 565 18.27 -1.40 6.56
CA ALA A 565 17.58 -0.48 7.47
C ALA A 565 18.50 0.61 8.06
N ASP A 566 19.81 0.40 8.05
CA ASP A 566 20.82 1.36 8.52
C ASP A 566 21.17 2.45 7.51
N LEU A 567 20.68 2.37 6.28
CA LEU A 567 20.89 3.40 5.27
C LEU A 567 20.06 4.65 5.60
N PRO A 568 20.64 5.86 5.45
CA PRO A 568 19.92 7.12 5.73
C PRO A 568 18.63 7.29 4.92
N GLU A 569 18.60 6.75 3.69
CA GLU A 569 17.42 6.75 2.81
C GLU A 569 16.27 5.93 3.39
N MET A 570 16.56 4.91 4.19
CA MET A 570 15.57 4.02 4.82
C MET A 570 15.13 4.50 6.20
N HIS A 571 15.72 5.56 6.74
CA HIS A 571 15.32 6.09 8.02
C HIS A 571 13.92 6.70 7.97
N GLY A 572 13.00 6.16 8.77
CA GLY A 572 11.68 6.71 9.01
C GLY A 572 11.66 7.82 10.06
N ILE A 573 10.47 8.25 10.46
CA ILE A 573 10.27 9.28 11.49
C ILE A 573 9.61 8.72 12.75
N PHE A 574 9.87 9.39 13.86
CA PHE A 574 9.15 9.24 15.11
C PHE A 574 8.93 10.63 15.72
N LEU A 575 7.68 11.02 15.87
CA LEU A 575 7.25 12.24 16.53
C LEU A 575 6.13 11.91 17.51
N ALA A 576 6.19 12.45 18.72
CA ALA A 576 5.14 12.35 19.72
C ALA A 576 4.78 13.74 20.26
N ALA A 577 3.49 14.04 20.39
CA ALA A 577 3.02 15.33 20.93
C ALA A 577 1.69 15.16 21.69
N GLY A 578 1.45 16.02 22.65
CA GLY A 578 0.21 16.07 23.40
C GLY A 578 0.35 15.58 24.85
N ARG A 579 -0.76 15.11 25.41
CA ARG A 579 -0.85 14.76 26.84
C ARG A 579 0.09 13.61 27.19
N GLY A 580 0.90 13.80 28.22
CA GLY A 580 1.85 12.80 28.72
C GLY A 580 3.20 12.82 28.01
N ILE A 581 3.38 13.71 27.02
CA ILE A 581 4.64 13.87 26.28
C ILE A 581 5.41 15.09 26.82
N ARG A 582 6.69 14.89 27.06
CA ARG A 582 7.64 15.95 27.37
C ARG A 582 8.07 16.64 26.07
N ALA A 583 8.14 17.94 26.07
CA ALA A 583 8.74 18.65 24.95
C ALA A 583 10.27 18.40 24.96
N GLU A 584 10.72 17.55 24.07
CA GLU A 584 12.12 17.18 23.88
C GLU A 584 12.45 17.21 22.38
N PRO A 585 12.73 18.40 21.83
CA PRO A 585 12.88 18.57 20.39
C PRO A 585 14.18 17.96 19.83
N ALA A 586 15.09 17.51 20.65
CA ALA A 586 16.39 16.96 20.28
C ALA A 586 16.56 15.48 20.67
N LEU A 587 15.51 14.66 20.53
CA LEU A 587 15.60 13.23 20.77
C LEU A 587 16.57 12.57 19.76
N GLY A 588 17.47 11.73 20.29
CA GLY A 588 18.41 10.95 19.47
C GLY A 588 17.70 9.93 18.58
N PRO A 589 18.46 9.10 17.85
CA PRO A 589 17.89 8.00 17.06
C PRO A 589 17.06 7.02 17.93
N VAL A 590 15.96 6.53 17.37
CA VAL A 590 15.12 5.50 17.98
C VAL A 590 14.93 4.35 16.99
N HIS A 591 14.41 3.21 17.44
CA HIS A 591 13.97 2.12 16.55
C HIS A 591 12.45 2.13 16.42
N ILE A 592 11.93 1.73 15.25
CA ILE A 592 10.47 1.66 15.07
C ILE A 592 9.80 0.70 16.06
N VAL A 593 10.48 -0.34 16.52
CA VAL A 593 10.00 -1.28 17.54
C VAL A 593 9.85 -0.65 18.92
N ASP A 594 10.39 0.54 19.16
CA ASP A 594 10.27 1.28 20.44
C ASP A 594 8.88 1.93 20.60
N LEU A 595 8.10 2.06 19.54
CA LEU A 595 6.76 2.66 19.58
C LEU A 595 5.83 1.89 20.52
N ALA A 596 5.69 0.58 20.32
CA ALA A 596 4.73 -0.21 21.08
C ALA A 596 5.03 -0.28 22.58
N PRO A 597 6.27 -0.51 23.07
CA PRO A 597 6.56 -0.44 24.50
C PRO A 597 6.41 1.00 25.07
N THR A 598 6.61 2.04 24.26
CA THR A 598 6.33 3.42 24.66
C THR A 598 4.83 3.66 24.86
N LEU A 599 3.99 3.13 23.96
CA LEU A 599 2.54 3.14 24.10
C LEU A 599 2.08 2.33 25.32
N ASP A 600 2.62 1.13 25.53
CA ASP A 600 2.32 0.30 26.69
C ASP A 600 2.62 1.07 27.99
N ARG A 601 3.76 1.76 28.05
CA ARG A 601 4.16 2.56 29.20
C ARG A 601 3.26 3.78 29.41
N LEU A 602 2.95 4.54 28.34
CA LEU A 602 2.08 5.72 28.38
C LEU A 602 0.66 5.37 28.84
N LEU A 603 0.13 4.26 28.34
CA LEU A 603 -1.24 3.83 28.59
C LEU A 603 -1.38 2.89 29.79
N GLY A 604 -0.27 2.41 30.36
CA GLY A 604 -0.27 1.43 31.45
C GLY A 604 -0.74 0.05 31.00
N LEU A 605 -0.53 -0.32 29.73
CA LEU A 605 -0.88 -1.62 29.19
C LEU A 605 0.12 -2.69 29.60
N LYS A 606 -0.35 -3.94 29.65
CA LYS A 606 0.47 -5.11 29.99
C LYS A 606 0.45 -6.09 28.83
N SER A 607 1.47 -6.01 27.97
CA SER A 607 1.66 -7.00 26.89
C SER A 607 1.86 -8.40 27.48
N PRO A 608 1.25 -9.45 26.91
CA PRO A 608 1.41 -10.83 27.35
C PRO A 608 2.81 -11.37 27.06
N THR A 609 3.50 -10.80 26.07
CA THR A 609 4.87 -11.14 25.68
C THR A 609 5.75 -9.89 25.77
N PRO A 610 7.02 -10.03 26.14
CA PRO A 610 7.95 -8.90 26.12
C PRO A 610 8.05 -8.32 24.70
N ARG A 611 8.00 -7.01 24.59
CA ARG A 611 8.30 -6.29 23.35
C ARG A 611 9.81 -6.26 23.14
N ALA A 612 10.26 -6.31 21.89
CA ALA A 612 11.68 -6.27 21.57
C ALA A 612 12.30 -4.87 21.73
N GLY A 613 11.51 -3.82 21.48
CA GLY A 613 11.91 -2.43 21.69
C GLY A 613 11.94 -2.03 23.15
N ARG A 614 12.42 -0.82 23.43
CA ARG A 614 12.39 -0.17 24.74
C ARG A 614 11.34 0.92 24.82
N ALA A 615 10.77 1.17 25.98
CA ALA A 615 9.99 2.38 26.20
C ALA A 615 10.91 3.61 26.16
N LEU A 616 10.50 4.64 25.44
CA LEU A 616 11.23 5.92 25.34
C LEU A 616 10.86 6.80 26.55
N GLU A 617 11.38 6.46 27.74
CA GLU A 617 11.07 7.15 28.99
C GLU A 617 11.46 8.65 28.94
N GLU A 618 12.45 9.01 28.11
CA GLU A 618 12.90 10.39 27.90
C GLU A 618 11.84 11.29 27.27
N VAL A 619 10.88 10.73 26.54
CA VAL A 619 9.77 11.50 25.93
C VAL A 619 8.51 11.51 26.80
N LEU A 620 8.43 10.68 27.85
CA LEU A 620 7.25 10.56 28.68
C LEU A 620 7.35 11.50 29.91
N LEU A 621 6.22 12.10 30.27
CA LEU A 621 6.09 12.78 31.54
C LEU A 621 5.97 11.75 32.68
N PRO A 622 6.50 12.04 33.89
CA PRO A 622 6.40 11.16 35.06
C PRO A 622 4.98 10.77 35.43
#